data_f55304d8365687958caaed9fd75752cf
#
_entry.id   f55304d8365687958caaed9fd75752cf
#
_cell.length_a   1.000
_cell.length_b   1.000
_cell.length_c   1.000
_cell.angle_alpha   90.00
_cell.angle_beta   90.00
_cell.angle_gamma   90.00
#
_symmetry.space_group_name_H-M   'P 1'
#
loop_
_entity.id
_entity.type
_entity.pdbx_description
1 polymer ?
#
loop_
_entity_poly.entity_id
_entity_poly.type
_entity_poly.pdbx_seq_one_letter_code
_entity_poly.pdbx_strand_id
1 'polypeptide(L)'
;MLGFAIALALPFTLFALFPSWLKSMPKSGGWMNVIKVTLGFLELAFALKFLSVADLAYGWRILDRETFLALWIVLFALLGFYLLGKIKFPHDDDDTKVSVPRFFLALASLAFAVYMVPGLWGAPLKAVSAFAPPMQTQDFNLYNNEVHAKFDDYDAGMKYAREHGKPVMLDFTGYGCVNCRKMELAVWTDMKVADLINNDYVLITLYVDNKTRLPEPVKVMENGTERTLRTVGDKWSYLQRVKFGANAQPFYVLIDNEGKPLNKSYSYDEDIDKYVDFLQAGLNNYNKKK
;
A
#
# COMPACT_ATOMS: atom_id res chain seq x y z
N MET A 1 -22.97 -1.92 2.34
CA MET A 1 -23.66 -0.72 1.80
C MET A 1 -24.66 -0.13 2.79
N LEU A 2 -25.63 -0.90 3.32
CA LEU A 2 -26.67 -0.38 4.23
C LEU A 2 -26.10 0.22 5.53
N GLY A 3 -25.13 -0.42 6.20
CA GLY A 3 -24.50 0.08 7.42
C GLY A 3 -23.75 1.39 7.22
N PHE A 4 -23.09 1.57 6.07
CA PHE A 4 -22.41 2.83 5.72
C PHE A 4 -23.42 3.97 5.49
N ALA A 5 -24.50 3.69 4.78
CA ALA A 5 -25.56 4.67 4.54
C ALA A 5 -26.23 5.11 5.86
N ILE A 6 -26.51 4.16 6.78
CA ILE A 6 -27.06 4.47 8.10
C ILE A 6 -26.07 5.31 8.93
N ALA A 7 -24.78 4.93 8.95
CA ALA A 7 -23.77 5.67 9.70
C ALA A 7 -23.61 7.12 9.22
N LEU A 8 -23.70 7.36 7.90
CA LEU A 8 -23.69 8.70 7.33
C LEU A 8 -25.00 9.47 7.59
N ALA A 9 -26.15 8.82 7.47
CA ALA A 9 -27.45 9.49 7.64
C ALA A 9 -27.74 9.85 9.11
N LEU A 10 -27.25 9.05 10.07
CA LEU A 10 -27.60 9.18 11.49
C LEU A 10 -27.26 10.55 12.10
N PRO A 11 -26.05 11.15 11.90
CA PRO A 11 -25.77 12.50 12.42
C PRO A 11 -26.70 13.56 11.84
N PHE A 12 -26.95 13.52 10.52
CA PHE A 12 -27.83 14.49 9.86
C PHE A 12 -29.29 14.34 10.31
N THR A 13 -29.76 13.12 10.51
CA THR A 13 -31.11 12.83 11.03
C THR A 13 -31.25 13.36 12.47
N LEU A 14 -30.25 13.15 13.33
CA LEU A 14 -30.25 13.67 14.69
C LEU A 14 -30.28 15.21 14.71
N PHE A 15 -29.51 15.89 13.89
CA PHE A 15 -29.53 17.36 13.77
C PHE A 15 -30.86 17.88 13.19
N ALA A 16 -31.49 17.13 12.29
CA ALA A 16 -32.80 17.48 11.75
C ALA A 16 -33.91 17.31 12.79
N LEU A 17 -33.83 16.26 13.63
CA LEU A 17 -34.80 16.01 14.71
C LEU A 17 -34.64 16.95 15.89
N PHE A 18 -33.42 17.39 16.17
CA PHE A 18 -33.09 18.29 17.28
C PHE A 18 -32.39 19.56 16.81
N PRO A 19 -33.12 20.49 16.13
CA PRO A 19 -32.52 21.76 15.62
C PRO A 19 -31.96 22.65 16.74
N SER A 20 -32.42 22.47 17.99
CA SER A 20 -31.90 23.18 19.16
C SER A 20 -30.45 22.85 19.45
N TRP A 21 -29.99 21.66 19.13
CA TRP A 21 -28.58 21.25 19.27
C TRP A 21 -27.68 22.04 18.32
N LEU A 22 -28.13 22.26 17.09
CA LEU A 22 -27.41 23.12 16.14
C LEU A 22 -27.34 24.59 16.61
N LYS A 23 -28.41 25.09 17.27
CA LYS A 23 -28.45 26.45 17.84
C LYS A 23 -27.61 26.61 19.10
N SER A 24 -27.41 25.53 19.86
CA SER A 24 -26.57 25.49 21.07
C SER A 24 -25.08 25.27 20.76
N MET A 25 -24.73 24.89 19.52
CA MET A 25 -23.33 24.87 19.11
C MET A 25 -22.78 26.29 19.17
N PRO A 26 -21.61 26.50 19.84
CA PRO A 26 -21.01 27.84 19.91
C PRO A 26 -20.87 28.37 18.49
N LYS A 27 -21.30 29.62 18.28
CA LYS A 27 -21.11 30.33 17.02
C LYS A 27 -19.64 30.16 16.65
N SER A 28 -19.38 29.73 15.42
CA SER A 28 -18.07 29.37 14.89
C SER A 28 -16.99 30.37 15.29
N GLY A 29 -16.33 30.11 16.42
CA GLY A 29 -15.11 30.80 16.82
C GLY A 29 -13.91 30.19 16.09
N GLY A 30 -12.73 30.74 16.28
CA GLY A 30 -11.50 30.29 15.61
C GLY A 30 -11.18 28.80 15.71
N TRP A 31 -11.76 28.08 16.70
CA TRP A 31 -11.61 26.62 16.79
C TRP A 31 -12.17 25.88 15.57
N MET A 32 -13.28 26.36 14.99
CA MET A 32 -13.87 25.76 13.79
C MET A 32 -12.95 25.95 12.58
N ASN A 33 -12.26 27.09 12.49
CA ASN A 33 -11.27 27.32 11.43
C ASN A 33 -10.08 26.36 11.57
N VAL A 34 -9.61 26.15 12.80
CA VAL A 34 -8.56 25.17 13.08
C VAL A 34 -8.94 23.77 12.61
N ILE A 35 -10.19 23.34 12.85
CA ILE A 35 -10.68 22.04 12.37
C ILE A 35 -10.69 21.99 10.84
N LYS A 36 -11.24 23.03 10.18
CA LYS A 36 -11.29 23.08 8.71
C LYS A 36 -9.91 23.00 8.08
N VAL A 37 -8.95 23.77 8.58
CA VAL A 37 -7.58 23.76 8.09
C VAL A 37 -6.91 22.41 8.35
N THR A 38 -7.09 21.82 9.54
CA THR A 38 -6.56 20.49 9.86
C THR A 38 -7.11 19.42 8.91
N LEU A 39 -8.42 19.44 8.65
CA LEU A 39 -9.03 18.52 7.68
C LEU A 39 -8.48 18.75 6.27
N GLY A 40 -8.26 20.00 5.86
CA GLY A 40 -7.64 20.33 4.57
C GLY A 40 -6.22 19.73 4.43
N PHE A 41 -5.41 19.75 5.48
CA PHE A 41 -4.11 19.07 5.48
C PHE A 41 -4.25 17.56 5.35
N LEU A 42 -5.22 16.94 6.03
CA LEU A 42 -5.49 15.52 5.92
C LEU A 42 -6.01 15.14 4.53
N GLU A 43 -6.91 15.92 3.95
CA GLU A 43 -7.39 15.73 2.58
C GLU A 43 -6.26 15.81 1.56
N LEU A 44 -5.33 16.77 1.74
CA LEU A 44 -4.14 16.88 0.89
C LEU A 44 -3.21 15.66 1.03
N ALA A 45 -3.03 15.15 2.26
CA ALA A 45 -2.27 13.92 2.48
C ALA A 45 -2.90 12.72 1.76
N PHE A 46 -4.22 12.56 1.83
CA PHE A 46 -4.93 11.51 1.09
C PHE A 46 -4.89 11.72 -0.42
N ALA A 47 -5.02 12.96 -0.89
CA ALA A 47 -4.88 13.28 -2.31
C ALA A 47 -3.52 12.86 -2.86
N LEU A 48 -2.43 13.14 -2.13
CA LEU A 48 -1.08 12.67 -2.48
C LEU A 48 -0.99 11.15 -2.51
N LYS A 49 -1.65 10.45 -1.57
CA LYS A 49 -1.71 8.99 -1.56
C LYS A 49 -2.37 8.44 -2.83
N PHE A 50 -3.55 8.95 -3.20
CA PHE A 50 -4.24 8.49 -4.39
C PHE A 50 -3.49 8.86 -5.67
N LEU A 51 -2.87 10.06 -5.70
CA LEU A 51 -2.04 10.48 -6.82
C LEU A 51 -0.82 9.56 -6.99
N SER A 52 -0.15 9.17 -5.90
CA SER A 52 0.97 8.24 -5.94
C SER A 52 0.56 6.85 -6.46
N VAL A 53 -0.62 6.34 -6.07
CA VAL A 53 -1.13 5.07 -6.61
C VAL A 53 -1.39 5.18 -8.11
N ALA A 54 -1.98 6.29 -8.56
CA ALA A 54 -2.20 6.54 -9.98
C ALA A 54 -0.87 6.67 -10.74
N ASP A 55 0.07 7.45 -10.21
CA ASP A 55 1.40 7.66 -10.75
C ASP A 55 2.14 6.34 -11.03
N LEU A 56 2.17 5.46 -10.04
CA LEU A 56 2.79 4.14 -10.17
C LEU A 56 2.02 3.22 -11.13
N ALA A 57 0.67 3.23 -11.07
CA ALA A 57 -0.15 2.40 -11.95
C ALA A 57 -0.01 2.78 -13.42
N TYR A 58 0.15 4.07 -13.73
CA TYR A 58 0.39 4.58 -15.08
C TYR A 58 1.88 4.61 -15.48
N GLY A 59 2.78 4.35 -14.56
CA GLY A 59 4.22 4.30 -14.81
C GLY A 59 4.88 5.66 -15.00
N TRP A 60 4.31 6.75 -14.46
CA TRP A 60 4.90 8.11 -14.58
C TRP A 60 6.15 8.27 -13.72
N ARG A 61 6.19 7.62 -12.55
CA ARG A 61 7.31 7.64 -11.60
C ARG A 61 7.73 9.04 -11.14
N ILE A 62 6.77 9.86 -10.80
CA ILE A 62 6.97 11.22 -10.26
C ILE A 62 6.90 11.19 -8.73
N LEU A 63 6.01 10.34 -8.18
CA LEU A 63 5.76 10.19 -6.74
C LEU A 63 6.23 8.82 -6.23
N ASP A 64 7.49 8.52 -6.49
CA ASP A 64 8.16 7.37 -5.90
C ASP A 64 8.24 7.52 -4.37
N ARG A 65 8.60 6.46 -3.66
CA ARG A 65 8.47 6.38 -2.20
C ARG A 65 9.13 7.53 -1.45
N GLU A 66 10.37 7.90 -1.80
CA GLU A 66 11.10 8.99 -1.14
C GLU A 66 10.43 10.35 -1.39
N THR A 67 9.98 10.64 -2.61
CA THR A 67 9.28 11.89 -2.95
C THR A 67 7.96 12.00 -2.20
N PHE A 68 7.20 10.90 -2.16
CA PHE A 68 5.97 10.82 -1.39
C PHE A 68 6.21 11.08 0.11
N LEU A 69 7.20 10.40 0.70
CA LEU A 69 7.53 10.56 2.12
C LEU A 69 8.02 11.97 2.43
N ALA A 70 8.85 12.56 1.57
CA ALA A 70 9.32 13.94 1.74
C ALA A 70 8.14 14.93 1.79
N LEU A 71 7.17 14.80 0.88
CA LEU A 71 5.98 15.63 0.86
C LEU A 71 5.11 15.42 2.10
N TRP A 72 4.94 14.17 2.55
CA TRP A 72 4.18 13.87 3.77
C TRP A 72 4.87 14.42 5.03
N ILE A 73 6.19 14.29 5.15
CA ILE A 73 6.97 14.85 6.26
C ILE A 73 6.74 16.37 6.35
N VAL A 74 6.88 17.07 5.23
CA VAL A 74 6.68 18.52 5.18
C VAL A 74 5.22 18.87 5.52
N LEU A 75 4.25 18.14 4.99
CA LEU A 75 2.82 18.38 5.21
C LEU A 75 2.46 18.25 6.70
N PHE A 76 2.88 17.17 7.36
CA PHE A 76 2.60 16.94 8.77
C PHE A 76 3.42 17.86 9.69
N ALA A 77 4.63 18.26 9.29
CA ALA A 77 5.40 19.28 10.01
C ALA A 77 4.70 20.64 9.94
N LEU A 78 4.24 21.07 8.75
CA LEU A 78 3.49 22.31 8.59
C LEU A 78 2.16 22.30 9.37
N LEU A 79 1.44 21.17 9.38
CA LEU A 79 0.25 21.00 10.21
C LEU A 79 0.60 21.17 11.70
N GLY A 80 1.69 20.56 12.16
CA GLY A 80 2.15 20.72 13.54
C GLY A 80 2.47 22.18 13.89
N PHE A 81 3.17 22.90 13.03
CA PHE A 81 3.46 24.33 13.22
C PHE A 81 2.19 25.19 13.16
N TYR A 82 1.25 24.85 12.30
CA TYR A 82 -0.06 25.52 12.27
C TYR A 82 -0.81 25.32 13.59
N LEU A 83 -0.89 24.09 14.09
CA LEU A 83 -1.53 23.76 15.36
C LEU A 83 -0.85 24.45 16.56
N LEU A 84 0.46 24.69 16.52
CA LEU A 84 1.18 25.51 17.51
C LEU A 84 0.97 27.01 17.35
N GLY A 85 0.19 27.45 16.35
CA GLY A 85 -0.06 28.87 16.08
C GLY A 85 1.14 29.62 15.51
N LYS A 86 2.14 28.91 14.98
CA LYS A 86 3.31 29.50 14.31
C LYS A 86 3.04 29.89 12.86
N ILE A 87 2.07 29.24 12.24
CA ILE A 87 1.53 29.55 10.91
C ILE A 87 0.10 30.01 11.10
N LYS A 88 -0.30 31.08 10.42
CA LYS A 88 -1.66 31.60 10.43
C LYS A 88 -2.20 31.68 9.02
N PHE A 89 -3.46 31.31 8.84
CA PHE A 89 -4.20 31.47 7.61
C PHE A 89 -5.29 32.56 7.77
N PRO A 90 -5.84 33.05 6.67
CA PRO A 90 -6.99 33.97 6.74
C PRO A 90 -8.12 33.36 7.57
N HIS A 91 -8.77 34.19 8.40
CA HIS A 91 -9.82 33.79 9.35
C HIS A 91 -9.35 33.01 10.61
N ASP A 92 -8.06 32.88 10.83
CA ASP A 92 -7.55 32.42 12.14
C ASP A 92 -7.67 33.59 13.16
N ASP A 93 -8.00 33.23 14.40
CA ASP A 93 -8.03 34.22 15.49
C ASP A 93 -6.63 34.75 15.80
N ASP A 94 -6.54 36.00 16.19
CA ASP A 94 -5.28 36.63 16.63
C ASP A 94 -4.82 36.13 18.00
N ASP A 95 -5.67 35.38 18.71
CA ASP A 95 -5.31 34.83 20.02
C ASP A 95 -4.17 33.79 19.87
N THR A 96 -3.05 34.12 20.51
CA THR A 96 -1.82 33.31 20.46
C THR A 96 -1.85 32.13 21.42
N LYS A 97 -2.89 31.97 22.24
CA LYS A 97 -2.98 30.91 23.23
C LYS A 97 -3.36 29.57 22.57
N VAL A 98 -2.45 28.62 22.66
CA VAL A 98 -2.70 27.26 22.19
C VAL A 98 -3.42 26.49 23.29
N SER A 99 -4.60 25.94 23.00
CA SER A 99 -5.31 25.07 23.94
C SER A 99 -4.59 23.74 24.11
N VAL A 100 -4.77 23.10 25.27
CA VAL A 100 -4.11 21.81 25.58
C VAL A 100 -4.41 20.74 24.52
N PRO A 101 -5.65 20.51 24.06
CA PRO A 101 -5.91 19.55 22.99
C PRO A 101 -5.17 19.88 21.68
N ARG A 102 -5.14 21.17 21.31
CA ARG A 102 -4.45 21.64 20.11
C ARG A 102 -2.93 21.40 20.20
N PHE A 103 -2.35 21.59 21.39
CA PHE A 103 -0.95 21.28 21.65
C PHE A 103 -0.64 19.78 21.46
N PHE A 104 -1.46 18.87 22.01
CA PHE A 104 -1.24 17.44 21.84
C PHE A 104 -1.42 16.98 20.39
N LEU A 105 -2.35 17.56 19.65
CA LEU A 105 -2.48 17.31 18.21
C LEU A 105 -1.25 17.79 17.43
N ALA A 106 -0.70 18.95 17.79
CA ALA A 106 0.54 19.45 17.20
C ALA A 106 1.72 18.51 17.49
N LEU A 107 1.84 18.07 18.75
CA LEU A 107 2.87 17.10 19.14
C LEU A 107 2.76 15.78 18.37
N ALA A 108 1.55 15.25 18.23
CA ALA A 108 1.29 14.03 17.45
C ALA A 108 1.67 14.20 15.97
N SER A 109 1.31 15.35 15.36
CA SER A 109 1.64 15.64 13.97
C SER A 109 3.15 15.77 13.74
N LEU A 110 3.87 16.46 14.63
CA LEU A 110 5.33 16.61 14.54
C LEU A 110 6.04 15.28 14.81
N ALA A 111 5.59 14.51 15.80
CA ALA A 111 6.14 13.20 16.09
C ALA A 111 5.95 12.24 14.89
N PHE A 112 4.81 12.31 14.22
CA PHE A 112 4.53 11.53 13.02
C PHE A 112 5.43 11.95 11.85
N ALA A 113 5.66 13.27 11.66
CA ALA A 113 6.61 13.76 10.67
C ALA A 113 8.04 13.23 10.94
N VAL A 114 8.52 13.32 12.18
CA VAL A 114 9.86 12.81 12.58
C VAL A 114 9.94 11.29 12.41
N TYR A 115 8.88 10.55 12.75
CA TYR A 115 8.82 9.10 12.54
C TYR A 115 9.02 8.68 11.08
N MET A 116 8.58 9.48 10.13
CA MET A 116 8.73 9.19 8.70
C MET A 116 10.13 9.47 8.14
N VAL A 117 10.95 10.28 8.82
CA VAL A 117 12.28 10.70 8.33
C VAL A 117 13.19 9.53 7.98
N PRO A 118 13.35 8.47 8.81
CA PRO A 118 14.18 7.32 8.44
C PRO A 118 13.74 6.60 7.16
N GLY A 119 12.45 6.71 6.80
CA GLY A 119 11.91 6.15 5.57
C GLY A 119 12.50 6.72 4.29
N LEU A 120 13.06 7.95 4.33
CA LEU A 120 13.78 8.55 3.21
C LEU A 120 15.05 7.77 2.82
N TRP A 121 15.57 6.95 3.73
CA TRP A 121 16.73 6.08 3.53
C TRP A 121 16.36 4.59 3.48
N GLY A 122 15.08 4.27 3.29
CA GLY A 122 14.62 2.89 3.12
C GLY A 122 14.19 2.18 4.41
N ALA A 123 14.06 2.88 5.56
CA ALA A 123 13.56 2.22 6.77
C ALA A 123 12.13 1.72 6.58
N PRO A 124 11.80 0.49 7.03
CA PRO A 124 10.45 -0.02 7.02
C PRO A 124 9.60 0.73 8.05
N LEU A 125 8.68 1.55 7.55
CA LEU A 125 7.80 2.38 8.37
C LEU A 125 6.47 1.67 8.61
N LYS A 126 6.37 0.81 9.64
CA LYS A 126 5.17 -0.02 9.91
C LYS A 126 3.89 0.82 10.08
N ALA A 127 3.95 1.97 10.76
CA ALA A 127 2.77 2.81 11.00
C ALA A 127 2.20 3.48 9.73
N VAL A 128 3.01 3.65 8.67
CA VAL A 128 2.58 4.25 7.40
C VAL A 128 2.56 3.25 6.24
N SER A 129 2.73 1.96 6.53
CA SER A 129 2.78 0.88 5.54
C SER A 129 1.59 0.88 4.57
N ALA A 130 0.39 1.17 5.08
CA ALA A 130 -0.83 1.24 4.29
C ALA A 130 -0.88 2.40 3.30
N PHE A 131 -0.06 3.43 3.50
CA PHE A 131 -0.11 4.70 2.76
C PHE A 131 1.08 4.87 1.83
N ALA A 132 2.27 4.54 2.30
CA ALA A 132 3.50 4.73 1.53
C ALA A 132 3.55 3.82 0.30
N PRO A 133 4.15 4.30 -0.82
CA PRO A 133 4.44 3.47 -1.99
C PRO A 133 5.29 2.24 -1.65
N PRO A 134 5.31 1.23 -2.55
CA PRO A 134 6.14 0.04 -2.39
C PRO A 134 7.62 0.38 -2.15
N MET A 135 8.32 -0.42 -1.32
CA MET A 135 9.74 -0.21 -1.02
C MET A 135 10.60 -0.19 -2.28
N GLN A 136 10.30 -1.05 -3.24
CA GLN A 136 11.04 -1.18 -4.51
C GLN A 136 10.93 0.03 -5.46
N THR A 137 10.09 1.02 -5.14
CA THR A 137 10.03 2.27 -5.89
C THR A 137 11.04 3.30 -5.39
N GLN A 138 11.79 2.98 -4.32
CA GLN A 138 12.78 3.86 -3.73
C GLN A 138 14.13 3.70 -4.45
N ASP A 139 14.71 4.83 -4.89
CA ASP A 139 15.99 4.84 -5.60
C ASP A 139 17.18 4.58 -4.69
N PHE A 140 17.09 4.97 -3.42
CA PHE A 140 18.18 4.89 -2.47
C PHE A 140 17.77 4.20 -1.18
N ASN A 141 18.44 3.09 -0.86
CA ASN A 141 18.18 2.29 0.32
C ASN A 141 19.48 1.92 1.06
N LEU A 142 19.53 2.22 2.36
CA LEU A 142 20.63 1.86 3.24
C LEU A 142 20.41 0.51 3.97
N TYR A 143 19.20 -0.08 3.88
CA TYR A 143 18.83 -1.30 4.56
C TYR A 143 18.99 -2.49 3.61
N ASN A 144 20.00 -3.35 3.84
CA ASN A 144 20.38 -4.44 2.96
C ASN A 144 19.52 -5.72 3.06
N ASN A 145 18.52 -5.75 3.94
CA ASN A 145 17.70 -6.96 4.18
C ASN A 145 16.36 -6.93 3.45
N GLU A 146 16.29 -6.28 2.30
CA GLU A 146 15.06 -6.24 1.53
C GLU A 146 14.89 -7.44 0.63
N VAL A 147 13.64 -7.87 0.54
CA VAL A 147 13.21 -8.80 -0.50
C VAL A 147 13.09 -8.03 -1.80
N HIS A 148 13.93 -8.36 -2.76
CA HIS A 148 13.92 -7.76 -4.09
C HIS A 148 13.22 -8.68 -5.09
N ALA A 149 12.13 -8.20 -5.69
CA ALA A 149 11.56 -8.85 -6.85
C ALA A 149 12.54 -8.71 -8.03
N LYS A 150 13.03 -9.85 -8.53
CA LYS A 150 13.92 -9.87 -9.71
C LYS A 150 13.15 -9.62 -11.00
N PHE A 151 11.85 -9.98 -11.02
CA PHE A 151 11.03 -9.98 -12.21
C PHE A 151 9.64 -9.44 -11.91
N ASP A 152 9.10 -8.64 -12.81
CA ASP A 152 7.73 -8.16 -12.87
C ASP A 152 6.96 -8.75 -14.09
N ASP A 153 7.62 -9.65 -14.82
CA ASP A 153 7.05 -10.42 -15.93
C ASP A 153 7.15 -11.93 -15.67
N TYR A 154 6.02 -12.61 -15.84
CA TYR A 154 5.90 -14.04 -15.60
C TYR A 154 6.83 -14.88 -16.49
N ASP A 155 6.86 -14.57 -17.78
CA ASP A 155 7.57 -15.39 -18.75
C ASP A 155 9.10 -15.25 -18.58
N ALA A 156 9.57 -14.01 -18.34
CA ALA A 156 10.97 -13.72 -18.06
C ALA A 156 11.44 -14.38 -16.76
N GLY A 157 10.65 -14.29 -15.69
CA GLY A 157 10.97 -14.91 -14.41
C GLY A 157 10.96 -16.44 -14.47
N MET A 158 9.99 -17.04 -15.16
CA MET A 158 9.93 -18.49 -15.38
C MET A 158 11.10 -19.02 -16.21
N LYS A 159 11.55 -18.26 -17.22
CA LYS A 159 12.74 -18.59 -17.99
C LYS A 159 13.96 -18.64 -17.09
N TYR A 160 14.19 -17.59 -16.32
CA TYR A 160 15.30 -17.50 -15.38
C TYR A 160 15.29 -18.65 -14.34
N ALA A 161 14.11 -18.95 -13.79
CA ALA A 161 13.94 -20.01 -12.81
C ALA A 161 14.31 -21.40 -13.37
N ARG A 162 13.93 -21.69 -14.61
CA ARG A 162 14.31 -22.93 -15.32
C ARG A 162 15.83 -23.02 -15.53
N GLU A 163 16.46 -21.95 -15.96
CA GLU A 163 17.91 -21.90 -16.20
C GLU A 163 18.73 -22.12 -14.93
N HIS A 164 18.20 -21.67 -13.77
CA HIS A 164 18.89 -21.77 -12.48
C HIS A 164 18.39 -22.93 -11.60
N GLY A 165 17.39 -23.69 -12.05
CA GLY A 165 16.85 -24.84 -11.32
C GLY A 165 16.27 -24.44 -9.94
N LYS A 166 15.66 -23.25 -9.83
CA LYS A 166 15.02 -22.73 -8.61
C LYS A 166 13.50 -22.73 -8.74
N PRO A 167 12.76 -22.98 -7.63
CA PRO A 167 11.32 -22.79 -7.62
C PRO A 167 10.97 -21.31 -7.71
N VAL A 168 9.74 -21.02 -8.08
CA VAL A 168 9.23 -19.66 -8.25
C VAL A 168 8.23 -19.34 -7.17
N MET A 169 8.33 -18.14 -6.61
CA MET A 169 7.30 -17.50 -5.81
C MET A 169 6.61 -16.42 -6.66
N LEU A 170 5.34 -16.64 -6.96
CA LEU A 170 4.49 -15.63 -7.59
C LEU A 170 3.84 -14.79 -6.50
N ASP A 171 3.98 -13.48 -6.62
CA ASP A 171 3.31 -12.48 -5.79
C ASP A 171 2.34 -11.67 -6.66
N PHE A 172 1.04 -11.95 -6.54
CA PHE A 172 0.01 -11.12 -7.14
C PHE A 172 -0.33 -9.97 -6.19
N THR A 173 0.07 -8.79 -6.59
CA THR A 173 0.02 -7.56 -5.78
C THR A 173 -0.64 -6.41 -6.54
N GLY A 174 -0.70 -5.23 -5.92
CA GLY A 174 -1.16 -3.99 -6.52
C GLY A 174 -0.51 -2.77 -5.90
N TYR A 175 -0.32 -1.70 -6.67
CA TYR A 175 0.21 -0.43 -6.15
C TYR A 175 -0.70 0.17 -5.07
N GLY A 176 -2.02 -0.01 -5.23
CA GLY A 176 -3.03 0.42 -4.26
C GLY A 176 -3.33 -0.59 -3.15
N CYS A 177 -2.68 -1.74 -3.12
CA CYS A 177 -2.98 -2.84 -2.21
C CYS A 177 -2.40 -2.60 -0.81
N VAL A 178 -3.23 -2.16 0.13
CA VAL A 178 -2.85 -1.93 1.54
C VAL A 178 -2.31 -3.19 2.22
N ASN A 179 -2.99 -4.33 2.05
CA ASN A 179 -2.59 -5.59 2.68
C ASN A 179 -1.27 -6.12 2.11
N CYS A 180 -0.99 -5.88 0.83
CA CYS A 180 0.29 -6.23 0.21
C CYS A 180 1.44 -5.45 0.88
N ARG A 181 1.26 -4.11 1.07
CA ARG A 181 2.24 -3.27 1.77
C ARG A 181 2.47 -3.71 3.21
N LYS A 182 1.40 -4.15 3.90
CA LYS A 182 1.55 -4.69 5.26
C LYS A 182 2.37 -5.96 5.29
N MET A 183 2.11 -6.92 4.39
CA MET A 183 2.91 -8.14 4.28
C MET A 183 4.39 -7.85 4.01
N GLU A 184 4.69 -6.97 3.07
CA GLU A 184 6.07 -6.59 2.74
C GLU A 184 6.80 -5.97 3.94
N LEU A 185 6.11 -5.17 4.75
CA LEU A 185 6.75 -4.45 5.86
C LEU A 185 6.65 -5.17 7.21
N ALA A 186 5.75 -6.11 7.39
CA ALA A 186 5.61 -6.87 8.63
C ALA A 186 6.23 -8.26 8.54
N VAL A 187 6.11 -8.94 7.39
CA VAL A 187 6.50 -10.33 7.20
C VAL A 187 7.81 -10.45 6.43
N TRP A 188 7.93 -9.76 5.27
CA TRP A 188 9.11 -9.91 4.42
C TRP A 188 10.38 -9.22 4.96
N THR A 189 10.23 -8.32 5.96
CA THR A 189 11.38 -7.75 6.69
C THR A 189 11.96 -8.68 7.75
N ASP A 190 11.29 -9.79 8.07
CA ASP A 190 11.87 -10.82 8.93
C ASP A 190 13.04 -11.49 8.21
N MET A 191 14.16 -11.68 8.93
CA MET A 191 15.41 -12.21 8.34
C MET A 191 15.24 -13.61 7.76
N LYS A 192 14.46 -14.49 8.39
CA LYS A 192 14.23 -15.85 7.91
C LYS A 192 13.41 -15.86 6.62
N VAL A 193 12.37 -15.02 6.57
CA VAL A 193 11.52 -14.87 5.41
C VAL A 193 12.30 -14.27 4.24
N ALA A 194 13.02 -13.18 4.50
CA ALA A 194 13.83 -12.51 3.48
C ALA A 194 14.91 -13.44 2.90
N ASP A 195 15.57 -14.20 3.77
CA ASP A 195 16.61 -15.16 3.36
C ASP A 195 16.04 -16.28 2.46
N LEU A 196 14.92 -16.89 2.86
CA LEU A 196 14.24 -17.90 2.07
C LEU A 196 13.81 -17.36 0.69
N ILE A 197 13.20 -16.19 0.64
CA ILE A 197 12.72 -15.62 -0.63
C ILE A 197 13.91 -15.27 -1.53
N ASN A 198 14.93 -14.59 -1.02
CA ASN A 198 16.03 -14.08 -1.82
C ASN A 198 16.97 -15.20 -2.30
N ASN A 199 17.22 -16.22 -1.47
CA ASN A 199 18.21 -17.25 -1.76
C ASN A 199 17.61 -18.49 -2.42
N ASP A 200 16.40 -18.89 -2.03
CA ASP A 200 15.84 -20.18 -2.43
C ASP A 200 14.79 -20.08 -3.53
N TYR A 201 14.18 -18.91 -3.72
CA TYR A 201 13.15 -18.69 -4.72
C TYR A 201 13.57 -17.70 -5.80
N VAL A 202 12.89 -17.77 -6.94
CA VAL A 202 12.82 -16.66 -7.90
C VAL A 202 11.51 -15.94 -7.64
N LEU A 203 11.59 -14.74 -7.05
CA LEU A 203 10.42 -13.90 -6.82
C LEU A 203 10.00 -13.20 -8.11
N ILE A 204 8.73 -13.37 -8.48
CA ILE A 204 8.08 -12.69 -9.60
C ILE A 204 6.89 -11.92 -9.02
N THR A 205 6.95 -10.59 -9.04
CA THR A 205 5.89 -9.72 -8.53
C THR A 205 5.03 -9.20 -9.67
N LEU A 206 3.76 -9.53 -9.65
CA LEU A 206 2.80 -9.26 -10.72
C LEU A 206 1.76 -8.24 -10.26
N TYR A 207 1.88 -7.00 -10.73
CA TYR A 207 0.97 -5.90 -10.40
C TYR A 207 -0.31 -5.97 -11.22
N VAL A 208 -1.42 -6.40 -10.60
CA VAL A 208 -2.72 -6.57 -11.28
C VAL A 208 -3.42 -5.25 -11.61
N ASP A 209 -2.99 -4.16 -11.01
CA ASP A 209 -3.50 -2.80 -11.25
C ASP A 209 -2.59 -1.94 -12.15
N ASN A 210 -1.55 -2.54 -12.76
CA ASN A 210 -0.65 -1.87 -13.69
C ASN A 210 -1.42 -1.45 -14.97
N LYS A 211 -1.45 -0.14 -15.26
CA LYS A 211 -2.15 0.46 -16.39
C LYS A 211 -1.30 0.65 -17.64
N THR A 212 -0.04 0.23 -17.60
CA THR A 212 0.83 0.23 -18.79
C THR A 212 0.16 -0.60 -19.88
N ARG A 213 0.01 -0.01 -21.06
CA ARG A 213 -0.65 -0.67 -22.20
C ARG A 213 0.22 -1.81 -22.74
N LEU A 214 -0.40 -2.90 -23.09
CA LEU A 214 0.23 -3.95 -23.87
C LEU A 214 0.57 -3.41 -25.27
N PRO A 215 1.67 -3.87 -25.89
CA PRO A 215 2.02 -3.52 -27.27
C PRO A 215 0.85 -3.79 -28.23
N GLU A 216 0.19 -4.95 -28.05
CA GLU A 216 -1.02 -5.33 -28.77
C GLU A 216 -2.07 -5.85 -27.78
N PRO A 217 -3.36 -5.44 -27.91
CA PRO A 217 -4.44 -6.00 -27.11
C PRO A 217 -4.62 -7.49 -27.39
N VAL A 218 -4.74 -8.31 -26.35
CA VAL A 218 -4.89 -9.76 -26.45
C VAL A 218 -6.35 -10.14 -26.21
N LYS A 219 -6.97 -10.81 -27.17
CA LYS A 219 -8.31 -11.38 -27.00
C LYS A 219 -8.22 -12.75 -26.36
N VAL A 220 -8.99 -12.99 -25.32
CA VAL A 220 -9.03 -14.24 -24.56
C VAL A 220 -10.48 -14.67 -24.33
N MET A 221 -10.67 -15.98 -24.18
CA MET A 221 -11.97 -16.53 -23.76
C MET A 221 -11.92 -16.79 -22.24
N GLU A 222 -12.82 -16.19 -21.50
CA GLU A 222 -12.95 -16.40 -20.05
C GLU A 222 -14.42 -16.71 -19.73
N ASN A 223 -14.68 -17.91 -19.20
CA ASN A 223 -16.03 -18.38 -18.86
C ASN A 223 -17.04 -18.25 -20.02
N GLY A 224 -16.64 -18.56 -21.24
CA GLY A 224 -17.49 -18.46 -22.44
C GLY A 224 -17.70 -17.04 -22.98
N THR A 225 -17.05 -16.02 -22.40
CA THR A 225 -17.14 -14.63 -22.86
C THR A 225 -15.77 -14.17 -23.40
N GLU A 226 -15.80 -13.53 -24.59
CA GLU A 226 -14.61 -12.89 -25.15
C GLU A 226 -14.25 -11.64 -24.33
N ARG A 227 -13.02 -11.57 -23.84
CA ARG A 227 -12.46 -10.39 -23.17
C ARG A 227 -11.22 -9.91 -23.90
N THR A 228 -10.98 -8.61 -23.87
CA THR A 228 -9.78 -8.00 -24.44
C THR A 228 -8.90 -7.49 -23.31
N LEU A 229 -7.72 -8.06 -23.15
CA LEU A 229 -6.68 -7.61 -22.24
C LEU A 229 -5.94 -6.45 -22.91
N ARG A 230 -5.91 -5.29 -22.28
CA ARG A 230 -5.34 -4.05 -22.83
C ARG A 230 -4.11 -3.56 -22.06
N THR A 231 -3.99 -3.98 -20.81
CA THR A 231 -2.93 -3.52 -19.91
C THR A 231 -2.16 -4.72 -19.35
N VAL A 232 -0.96 -4.43 -18.84
CA VAL A 232 -0.14 -5.42 -18.13
C VAL A 232 -0.90 -5.98 -16.93
N GLY A 233 -1.61 -5.13 -16.18
CA GLY A 233 -2.45 -5.57 -15.06
C GLY A 233 -3.59 -6.49 -15.49
N ASP A 234 -4.21 -6.24 -16.67
CA ASP A 234 -5.22 -7.16 -17.22
C ASP A 234 -4.63 -8.56 -17.47
N LYS A 235 -3.39 -8.62 -18.02
CA LYS A 235 -2.66 -9.88 -18.27
C LYS A 235 -2.45 -10.65 -16.97
N TRP A 236 -1.97 -9.99 -15.91
CA TRP A 236 -1.69 -10.65 -14.64
C TRP A 236 -2.96 -11.04 -13.89
N SER A 237 -3.97 -10.18 -13.90
CA SER A 237 -5.27 -10.48 -13.32
C SER A 237 -5.96 -11.68 -14.02
N TYR A 238 -5.85 -11.76 -15.34
CA TYR A 238 -6.33 -12.91 -16.13
C TYR A 238 -5.57 -14.19 -15.76
N LEU A 239 -4.23 -14.14 -15.71
CA LEU A 239 -3.38 -15.27 -15.29
C LEU A 239 -3.79 -15.79 -13.90
N GLN A 240 -4.00 -14.90 -12.94
CA GLN A 240 -4.41 -15.26 -11.58
C GLN A 240 -5.76 -16.00 -11.58
N ARG A 241 -6.74 -15.48 -12.29
CA ARG A 241 -8.10 -16.09 -12.34
C ARG A 241 -8.09 -17.44 -13.04
N VAL A 242 -7.48 -17.53 -14.21
CA VAL A 242 -7.56 -18.73 -15.05
C VAL A 242 -6.67 -19.85 -14.52
N LYS A 243 -5.45 -19.52 -14.09
CA LYS A 243 -4.50 -20.55 -13.66
C LYS A 243 -4.67 -20.96 -12.19
N PHE A 244 -5.06 -20.02 -11.32
CA PHE A 244 -5.11 -20.25 -9.89
C PHE A 244 -6.51 -20.11 -9.28
N GLY A 245 -7.52 -19.74 -10.07
CA GLY A 245 -8.90 -19.61 -9.61
C GLY A 245 -9.13 -18.51 -8.57
N ALA A 246 -8.24 -17.49 -8.52
CA ALA A 246 -8.25 -16.45 -7.50
C ALA A 246 -8.32 -15.04 -8.13
N ASN A 247 -8.88 -14.09 -7.39
CA ASN A 247 -8.91 -12.68 -7.74
C ASN A 247 -8.84 -11.82 -6.46
N ALA A 248 -7.74 -11.98 -5.73
CA ALA A 248 -7.51 -11.28 -4.46
C ALA A 248 -6.03 -10.92 -4.34
N GLN A 249 -5.71 -9.86 -3.60
CA GLN A 249 -4.36 -9.41 -3.30
C GLN A 249 -4.23 -9.11 -1.79
N PRO A 250 -3.10 -9.47 -1.16
CA PRO A 250 -1.99 -10.25 -1.70
C PRO A 250 -2.38 -11.72 -1.94
N PHE A 251 -1.76 -12.32 -2.94
CA PHE A 251 -1.96 -13.74 -3.21
C PHE A 251 -0.63 -14.35 -3.67
N TYR A 252 -0.13 -15.30 -2.89
CA TYR A 252 1.17 -15.92 -3.07
C TYR A 252 1.00 -17.37 -3.53
N VAL A 253 1.72 -17.74 -4.59
CA VAL A 253 1.73 -19.11 -5.11
C VAL A 253 3.17 -19.55 -5.32
N LEU A 254 3.53 -20.70 -4.75
CA LEU A 254 4.81 -21.35 -5.00
C LEU A 254 4.62 -22.36 -6.13
N ILE A 255 5.43 -22.25 -7.18
CA ILE A 255 5.33 -23.10 -8.36
C ILE A 255 6.68 -23.71 -8.75
N ASP A 256 6.62 -24.84 -9.42
CA ASP A 256 7.79 -25.47 -10.04
C ASP A 256 8.13 -24.84 -11.41
N ASN A 257 9.17 -25.35 -12.05
CA ASN A 257 9.66 -24.86 -13.34
C ASN A 257 8.70 -25.13 -14.51
N GLU A 258 7.70 -25.99 -14.31
CA GLU A 258 6.61 -26.25 -15.27
C GLU A 258 5.38 -25.35 -14.98
N GLY A 259 5.43 -24.58 -13.90
CA GLY A 259 4.34 -23.69 -13.47
C GLY A 259 3.23 -24.40 -12.70
N LYS A 260 3.48 -25.60 -12.15
CA LYS A 260 2.53 -26.33 -11.30
C LYS A 260 2.68 -25.89 -9.85
N PRO A 261 1.60 -25.68 -9.09
CA PRO A 261 1.67 -25.36 -7.67
C PRO A 261 2.40 -26.43 -6.86
N LEU A 262 3.25 -25.98 -5.93
CA LEU A 262 4.01 -26.82 -5.02
C LEU A 262 3.23 -27.13 -3.73
N ASN A 263 2.39 -26.19 -3.31
CA ASN A 263 1.54 -26.32 -2.12
C ASN A 263 0.27 -25.45 -2.29
N LYS A 264 -0.51 -25.31 -1.22
CA LYS A 264 -1.66 -24.38 -1.20
C LYS A 264 -1.15 -22.93 -1.27
N SER A 265 -1.89 -22.08 -1.98
CA SER A 265 -1.62 -20.65 -2.01
C SER A 265 -1.75 -20.02 -0.63
N TYR A 266 -1.07 -18.89 -0.43
CA TYR A 266 -1.12 -18.08 0.78
C TYR A 266 -1.72 -16.70 0.47
N SER A 267 -2.40 -16.11 1.43
CA SER A 267 -3.00 -14.78 1.33
C SER A 267 -2.54 -13.90 2.49
N TYR A 268 -3.27 -12.81 2.77
CA TYR A 268 -2.95 -11.92 3.87
C TYR A 268 -3.08 -12.63 5.23
N ASP A 269 -1.96 -12.84 5.88
CA ASP A 269 -1.81 -13.24 7.29
C ASP A 269 -0.40 -12.78 7.73
N GLU A 270 -0.32 -11.89 8.73
CA GLU A 270 0.93 -11.31 9.21
C GLU A 270 1.73 -12.26 10.14
N ASP A 271 1.31 -13.51 10.29
CA ASP A 271 1.98 -14.53 11.09
C ASP A 271 3.27 -15.02 10.37
N ILE A 272 4.40 -14.62 10.91
CA ILE A 272 5.72 -14.91 10.34
C ILE A 272 6.00 -16.42 10.30
N ASP A 273 5.67 -17.14 11.37
CA ASP A 273 5.96 -18.58 11.47
C ASP A 273 5.17 -19.38 10.42
N LYS A 274 3.88 -19.07 10.26
CA LYS A 274 3.07 -19.67 9.19
C LYS A 274 3.60 -19.35 7.79
N TYR A 275 4.11 -18.13 7.58
CA TYR A 275 4.67 -17.76 6.30
C TYR A 275 5.98 -18.49 6.02
N VAL A 276 6.84 -18.68 7.03
CA VAL A 276 8.05 -19.52 6.95
C VAL A 276 7.67 -20.97 6.62
N ASP A 277 6.68 -21.53 7.31
CA ASP A 277 6.17 -22.89 7.05
C ASP A 277 5.66 -23.04 5.61
N PHE A 278 4.94 -22.05 5.11
CA PHE A 278 4.47 -22.00 3.72
C PHE A 278 5.64 -22.06 2.72
N LEU A 279 6.70 -21.25 2.92
CA LEU A 279 7.89 -21.24 2.06
C LEU A 279 8.66 -22.56 2.16
N GLN A 280 8.91 -23.06 3.36
CA GLN A 280 9.64 -24.32 3.56
C GLN A 280 8.91 -25.54 2.98
N ALA A 281 7.58 -25.60 3.14
CA ALA A 281 6.77 -26.66 2.54
C ALA A 281 6.88 -26.66 1.01
N GLY A 282 6.90 -25.50 0.39
CA GLY A 282 7.11 -25.36 -1.06
C GLY A 282 8.48 -25.89 -1.50
N LEU A 283 9.56 -25.50 -0.80
CA LEU A 283 10.92 -25.99 -1.05
C LEU A 283 11.02 -27.51 -0.91
N ASN A 284 10.47 -28.06 0.15
CA ASN A 284 10.48 -29.48 0.40
C ASN A 284 9.78 -30.26 -0.73
N ASN A 285 8.65 -29.74 -1.21
CA ASN A 285 7.91 -30.37 -2.31
C ASN A 285 8.62 -30.22 -3.66
N TYR A 286 9.32 -29.09 -3.89
CA TYR A 286 10.15 -28.91 -5.07
C TYR A 286 11.32 -29.89 -5.10
N ASN A 287 12.03 -30.03 -3.98
CA ASN A 287 13.19 -30.94 -3.87
C ASN A 287 12.82 -32.43 -3.98
N LYS A 288 11.60 -32.81 -3.58
CA LYS A 288 11.09 -34.20 -3.77
C LYS A 288 10.79 -34.54 -5.23
N LYS A 289 10.60 -33.54 -6.09
CA LYS A 289 10.31 -33.72 -7.52
C LYS A 289 11.56 -33.73 -8.40
N LYS A 290 12.70 -33.28 -7.85
CA LYS A 290 14.03 -33.39 -8.48
C LYS A 290 14.57 -34.78 -8.32
#